data_dd9f27e0f1bc14ed82a0c93c11c63447
#
_entry.id   dd9f27e0f1bc14ed82a0c93c11c63447
#
_cell.length_a   1.000
_cell.length_b   1.000
_cell.length_c   1.000
_cell.angle_alpha   90.00
_cell.angle_beta   90.00
_cell.angle_gamma   90.00
#
_symmetry.space_group_name_H-M   'P 1'
#
loop_
_entity.id
_entity.type
_entity.pdbx_description
1 polymer ?
#
loop_
_entity_poly.entity_id
_entity_poly.type
_entity_poly.pdbx_seq_one_letter_code
_entity_poly.pdbx_strand_id
1 'polypeptide(L)'
;MTVSQIWKQTPYLWAFLGGFFVNKTANEWLKYRIKQPRPHTISLPEAQNRDLVFRLRCYLGLADPDKIYVSPAHVYGMPSGHAQAAGYATGFLYLTKSKLLSTLPATSPLVAVFFAELFVCAVTMYQRWESRAHTVAQITIGLALGGGIAWIVHTVTHRWLEVLPGKNIA
;
A
#
# COMPACT_ATOMS: atom_id res chain seq x y z
N MET A 1 -25.09 12.17 3.33
CA MET A 1 -24.73 11.32 2.17
C MET A 1 -25.95 10.52 1.77
N THR A 2 -26.41 10.62 0.54
CA THR A 2 -27.58 9.86 0.06
C THR A 2 -27.17 8.43 -0.33
N VAL A 3 -28.11 7.48 -0.28
CA VAL A 3 -27.88 6.08 -0.69
C VAL A 3 -27.29 6.01 -2.12
N SER A 4 -27.76 6.88 -3.03
CA SER A 4 -27.22 6.96 -4.39
C SER A 4 -25.73 7.37 -4.46
N GLN A 5 -25.27 8.22 -3.54
CA GLN A 5 -23.85 8.61 -3.46
C GLN A 5 -22.97 7.47 -2.94
N ILE A 6 -23.48 6.64 -2.02
CA ILE A 6 -22.77 5.46 -1.51
C ILE A 6 -22.59 4.44 -2.65
N TRP A 7 -23.64 4.18 -3.42
CA TRP A 7 -23.57 3.25 -4.57
C TRP A 7 -22.60 3.71 -5.66
N LYS A 8 -22.45 5.01 -5.89
CA LYS A 8 -21.49 5.54 -6.86
C LYS A 8 -20.03 5.35 -6.42
N GLN A 9 -19.75 5.25 -5.13
CA GLN A 9 -18.39 5.09 -4.59
C GLN A 9 -17.99 3.63 -4.32
N THR A 10 -18.96 2.72 -4.24
CA THR A 10 -18.72 1.30 -3.96
C THR A 10 -17.75 0.64 -4.95
N PRO A 11 -17.80 0.87 -6.28
CA PRO A 11 -16.82 0.31 -7.21
C PRO A 11 -15.38 0.74 -6.94
N TYR A 12 -15.16 2.00 -6.56
CA TYR A 12 -13.82 2.48 -6.20
C TYR A 12 -13.29 1.85 -4.92
N LEU A 13 -14.17 1.53 -3.96
CA LEU A 13 -13.78 0.81 -2.75
C LEU A 13 -13.29 -0.61 -3.08
N TRP A 14 -14.03 -1.34 -3.92
CA TRP A 14 -13.62 -2.69 -4.35
C TRP A 14 -12.36 -2.65 -5.20
N ALA A 15 -12.23 -1.66 -6.08
CA ALA A 15 -11.01 -1.43 -6.85
C ALA A 15 -9.81 -1.12 -5.95
N PHE A 16 -10.00 -0.30 -4.91
CA PHE A 16 -8.96 -0.03 -3.92
C PHE A 16 -8.50 -1.30 -3.20
N LEU A 17 -9.43 -2.11 -2.69
CA LEU A 17 -9.10 -3.33 -1.98
C LEU A 17 -8.40 -4.36 -2.89
N GLY A 18 -8.94 -4.60 -4.08
CA GLY A 18 -8.34 -5.50 -5.07
C GLY A 18 -6.97 -5.03 -5.54
N GLY A 19 -6.85 -3.74 -5.82
CA GLY A 19 -5.57 -3.13 -6.23
C GLY A 19 -4.54 -3.11 -5.10
N PHE A 20 -4.96 -2.98 -3.84
CA PHE A 20 -4.05 -3.11 -2.69
C PHE A 20 -3.47 -4.52 -2.59
N PHE A 21 -4.28 -5.54 -2.86
CA PHE A 21 -3.82 -6.92 -2.92
C PHE A 21 -2.82 -7.15 -4.06
N VAL A 22 -3.12 -6.63 -5.26
CA VAL A 22 -2.20 -6.65 -6.41
C VAL A 22 -0.89 -5.94 -6.07
N ASN A 23 -0.97 -4.78 -5.44
CA ASN A 23 0.19 -3.98 -5.01
C ASN A 23 1.09 -4.77 -4.04
N LYS A 24 0.50 -5.46 -3.07
CA LYS A 24 1.24 -6.32 -2.13
C LYS A 24 1.93 -7.48 -2.84
N THR A 25 1.22 -8.19 -3.70
CA THR A 25 1.75 -9.33 -4.46
C THR A 25 2.89 -8.89 -5.39
N ALA A 26 2.73 -7.75 -6.07
CA ALA A 26 3.79 -7.17 -6.90
C ALA A 26 5.04 -6.81 -6.08
N ASN A 27 4.87 -6.29 -4.86
CA ASN A 27 6.00 -6.01 -3.97
C ASN A 27 6.79 -7.27 -3.62
N GLU A 28 6.10 -8.33 -3.23
CA GLU A 28 6.73 -9.60 -2.87
C GLU A 28 7.45 -10.24 -4.07
N TRP A 29 6.80 -10.21 -5.25
CA TRP A 29 7.41 -10.70 -6.48
C TRP A 29 8.67 -9.90 -6.87
N LEU A 30 8.62 -8.57 -6.81
CA LEU A 30 9.77 -7.71 -7.10
C LEU A 30 10.92 -7.98 -6.12
N LYS A 31 10.65 -8.13 -4.85
CA LYS A 31 11.68 -8.48 -3.85
C LYS A 31 12.36 -9.79 -4.19
N TYR A 32 11.59 -10.79 -4.57
CA TYR A 32 12.12 -12.09 -4.99
C TYR A 32 13.00 -11.99 -6.23
N ARG A 33 12.68 -11.08 -7.17
CA ARG A 33 13.44 -10.87 -8.42
C ARG A 33 14.69 -10.01 -8.22
N ILE A 34 14.57 -8.92 -7.47
CA ILE A 34 15.64 -7.92 -7.31
C ILE A 34 16.67 -8.38 -6.26
N LYS A 35 16.23 -9.03 -5.20
CA LYS A 35 17.06 -9.59 -4.11
C LYS A 35 18.03 -8.59 -3.48
N GLN A 36 17.73 -7.28 -3.52
CA GLN A 36 18.58 -6.27 -2.92
C GLN A 36 18.51 -6.35 -1.38
N PRO A 37 19.66 -6.45 -0.68
CA PRO A 37 19.68 -6.52 0.77
C PRO A 37 19.19 -5.21 1.42
N ARG A 38 18.80 -5.31 2.68
CA ARG A 38 18.52 -4.15 3.52
C ARG A 38 19.83 -3.53 4.00
N PRO A 39 19.84 -2.21 4.35
CA PRO A 39 21.02 -1.57 4.95
C PRO A 39 21.46 -2.24 6.25
N HIS A 40 20.50 -2.70 7.05
CA HIS A 40 20.74 -3.52 8.22
C HIS A 40 20.32 -4.96 7.91
N THR A 41 21.30 -5.85 7.80
CA THR A 41 21.09 -7.29 7.61
C THR A 41 20.60 -7.90 8.93
N ILE A 42 19.35 -8.33 8.95
CA ILE A 42 18.79 -9.10 10.05
C ILE A 42 19.09 -10.57 9.77
N SER A 43 19.56 -11.32 10.76
CA SER A 43 19.73 -12.77 10.61
C SER A 43 18.39 -13.45 10.32
N LEU A 44 18.40 -14.54 9.56
CA LEU A 44 17.18 -15.27 9.20
C LEU A 44 16.32 -15.66 10.42
N PRO A 45 16.90 -16.19 11.52
CA PRO A 45 16.14 -16.49 12.74
C PRO A 45 15.50 -15.25 13.37
N GLU A 46 16.20 -14.11 13.36
CA GLU A 46 15.67 -12.85 13.92
C GLU A 46 14.53 -12.29 13.07
N ALA A 47 14.64 -12.39 11.74
CA ALA A 47 13.57 -11.97 10.82
C ALA A 47 12.31 -12.82 11.04
N GLN A 48 12.45 -14.12 11.26
CA GLN A 48 11.35 -15.04 11.52
C GLN A 48 10.67 -14.76 12.85
N ASN A 49 11.44 -14.51 13.91
CA ASN A 49 10.90 -14.19 15.24
C ASN A 49 10.12 -12.85 15.28
N ARG A 50 10.38 -11.93 14.35
CA ARG A 50 9.64 -10.67 14.19
C ARG A 50 8.33 -10.83 13.40
N ASP A 51 8.13 -11.96 12.72
CA ASP A 51 6.92 -12.19 11.94
C ASP A 51 5.76 -12.62 12.83
N LEU A 52 4.80 -11.72 13.02
CA LEU A 52 3.60 -11.98 13.82
C LEU A 52 2.79 -13.16 13.28
N VAL A 53 2.69 -13.29 11.95
CA VAL A 53 1.94 -14.38 11.30
C VAL A 53 2.64 -15.73 11.56
N PHE A 54 3.97 -15.75 11.48
CA PHE A 54 4.74 -16.95 11.81
C PHE A 54 4.54 -17.34 13.29
N ARG A 55 4.66 -16.40 14.22
CA ARG A 55 4.44 -16.65 15.65
C ARG A 55 3.04 -17.18 15.93
N LEU A 56 2.01 -16.59 15.30
CA LEU A 56 0.63 -17.07 15.43
C LEU A 56 0.46 -18.49 14.89
N ARG A 57 1.07 -18.82 13.76
CA ARG A 57 1.05 -20.17 13.18
C ARG A 57 1.73 -21.18 14.08
N CYS A 58 2.87 -20.83 14.69
CA CYS A 58 3.53 -21.70 15.69
C CYS A 58 2.63 -21.90 16.92
N TYR A 59 2.02 -20.84 17.42
CA TYR A 59 1.09 -20.92 18.54
C TYR A 59 -0.14 -21.81 18.26
N LEU A 60 -0.61 -21.81 17.03
CA LEU A 60 -1.73 -22.67 16.58
C LEU A 60 -1.29 -24.07 16.15
N GLY A 61 0.00 -24.42 16.30
CA GLY A 61 0.53 -25.73 15.86
C GLY A 61 0.56 -25.91 14.33
N LEU A 62 0.42 -24.84 13.55
CA LEU A 62 0.39 -24.86 12.09
C LEU A 62 1.76 -24.62 11.45
N ALA A 63 2.80 -24.34 12.24
CA ALA A 63 4.18 -24.20 11.78
C ALA A 63 5.14 -24.76 12.83
N ASP A 64 6.22 -25.35 12.33
CA ASP A 64 7.31 -25.87 13.16
C ASP A 64 8.26 -24.73 13.52
N PRO A 65 8.48 -24.42 14.83
CA PRO A 65 9.34 -23.32 15.25
C PRO A 65 10.82 -23.54 14.85
N ASP A 66 11.26 -24.78 14.65
CA ASP A 66 12.62 -25.11 14.29
C ASP A 66 12.90 -25.02 12.78
N LYS A 67 11.85 -24.88 11.97
CA LYS A 67 11.99 -24.68 10.52
C LYS A 67 12.02 -23.21 10.17
N ILE A 68 13.00 -22.81 9.35
CA ILE A 68 13.14 -21.45 8.87
C ILE A 68 12.17 -21.21 7.69
N TYR A 69 11.07 -20.50 7.97
CA TYR A 69 10.09 -20.06 6.98
C TYR A 69 10.22 -18.55 6.76
N VAL A 70 11.15 -18.10 5.96
CA VAL A 70 11.38 -16.68 5.75
C VAL A 70 10.77 -16.21 4.44
N SER A 71 9.78 -15.32 4.54
CA SER A 71 9.26 -14.63 3.37
C SER A 71 10.33 -13.70 2.78
N PRO A 72 10.48 -13.60 1.45
CA PRO A 72 11.34 -12.62 0.78
C PRO A 72 11.10 -11.19 1.27
N ALA A 73 9.88 -10.89 1.73
CA ALA A 73 9.52 -9.59 2.28
C ALA A 73 10.35 -9.19 3.52
N HIS A 74 10.84 -10.15 4.29
CA HIS A 74 11.63 -9.88 5.50
C HIS A 74 13.14 -9.74 5.21
N VAL A 75 13.65 -10.44 4.19
CA VAL A 75 15.08 -10.47 3.85
C VAL A 75 15.46 -9.31 2.93
N TYR A 76 14.66 -9.07 1.88
CA TYR A 76 15.00 -8.12 0.85
C TYR A 76 14.38 -6.73 1.10
N GLY A 77 15.17 -5.69 0.78
CA GLY A 77 14.78 -4.29 1.01
C GLY A 77 14.08 -3.63 -0.17
N MET A 78 14.27 -4.11 -1.40
CA MET A 78 13.82 -3.45 -2.62
C MET A 78 12.62 -4.17 -3.27
N PRO A 79 11.52 -3.45 -3.55
CA PRO A 79 11.15 -2.12 -3.09
C PRO A 79 10.69 -2.14 -1.63
N SER A 80 10.68 -0.96 -0.96
CA SER A 80 10.10 -0.86 0.39
C SER A 80 8.59 -1.11 0.37
N GLY A 81 8.13 -2.15 1.08
CA GLY A 81 6.73 -2.53 1.09
C GLY A 81 5.82 -1.49 1.75
N HIS A 82 6.29 -0.84 2.84
CA HIS A 82 5.54 0.24 3.49
C HIS A 82 5.44 1.48 2.58
N ALA A 83 6.54 1.84 1.89
CA ALA A 83 6.52 2.94 0.96
C ALA A 83 5.61 2.65 -0.25
N GLN A 84 5.63 1.43 -0.77
CA GLN A 84 4.78 1.04 -1.88
C GLN A 84 3.29 1.02 -1.49
N ALA A 85 2.96 0.53 -0.28
CA ALA A 85 1.60 0.59 0.24
C ALA A 85 1.12 2.03 0.46
N ALA A 86 1.98 2.89 1.03
CA ALA A 86 1.69 4.31 1.23
C ALA A 86 1.48 5.03 -0.11
N GLY A 87 2.38 4.83 -1.09
CA GLY A 87 2.25 5.42 -2.43
C GLY A 87 0.97 4.97 -3.14
N TYR A 88 0.57 3.71 -2.97
CA TYR A 88 -0.69 3.20 -3.50
C TYR A 88 -1.91 3.86 -2.83
N ALA A 89 -1.97 3.86 -1.50
CA ALA A 89 -3.11 4.39 -0.76
C ALA A 89 -3.30 5.90 -1.02
N THR A 90 -2.24 6.67 -0.85
CA THR A 90 -2.25 8.13 -1.07
C THR A 90 -2.56 8.47 -2.53
N GLY A 91 -1.92 7.77 -3.48
CA GLY A 91 -2.15 7.99 -4.92
C GLY A 91 -3.59 7.68 -5.32
N PHE A 92 -4.15 6.57 -4.87
CA PHE A 92 -5.53 6.20 -5.17
C PHE A 92 -6.53 7.16 -4.54
N LEU A 93 -6.33 7.55 -3.28
CA LEU A 93 -7.18 8.52 -2.59
C LEU A 93 -7.14 9.88 -3.29
N TYR A 94 -5.96 10.36 -3.66
CA TYR A 94 -5.79 11.60 -4.40
C TYR A 94 -6.54 11.57 -5.73
N LEU A 95 -6.34 10.54 -6.55
CA LEU A 95 -6.99 10.40 -7.86
C LEU A 95 -8.51 10.33 -7.74
N THR A 96 -9.02 9.64 -6.71
CA THR A 96 -10.48 9.50 -6.49
C THR A 96 -11.10 10.78 -5.95
N LYS A 97 -10.37 11.57 -5.18
CA LYS A 97 -10.91 12.72 -4.44
C LYS A 97 -10.34 14.07 -4.86
N SER A 98 -9.39 14.13 -5.81
CA SER A 98 -8.73 15.39 -6.20
C SER A 98 -9.72 16.47 -6.62
N LYS A 99 -10.70 16.11 -7.43
CA LYS A 99 -11.75 17.04 -7.87
C LYS A 99 -12.61 17.53 -6.71
N LEU A 100 -12.89 16.67 -5.72
CA LEU A 100 -13.63 17.02 -4.52
C LEU A 100 -12.76 17.86 -3.56
N LEU A 101 -11.50 17.47 -3.35
CA LEU A 101 -10.58 18.20 -2.47
C LEU A 101 -10.34 19.64 -2.94
N SER A 102 -10.29 19.88 -4.27
CA SER A 102 -10.08 21.22 -4.82
C SER A 102 -11.29 22.15 -4.63
N THR A 103 -12.48 21.61 -4.38
CA THR A 103 -13.72 22.39 -4.20
C THR A 103 -14.12 22.54 -2.73
N LEU A 104 -13.50 21.79 -1.83
CA LEU A 104 -13.81 21.83 -0.41
C LEU A 104 -13.05 22.96 0.30
N PRO A 105 -13.67 23.61 1.32
CA PRO A 105 -12.95 24.54 2.18
C PRO A 105 -11.85 23.80 2.96
N ALA A 106 -10.76 24.50 3.27
CA ALA A 106 -9.61 23.94 4.02
C ALA A 106 -10.01 23.36 5.39
N THR A 107 -11.10 23.83 5.97
CA THR A 107 -11.68 23.35 7.24
C THR A 107 -12.48 22.05 7.11
N SER A 108 -12.63 21.51 5.90
CA SER A 108 -13.38 20.27 5.68
C SER A 108 -12.71 19.09 6.37
N PRO A 109 -13.46 18.24 7.09
CA PRO A 109 -12.90 17.01 7.69
C PRO A 109 -12.19 16.08 6.68
N LEU A 110 -12.66 16.05 5.43
CA LEU A 110 -12.02 15.24 4.37
C LEU A 110 -10.63 15.77 4.00
N VAL A 111 -10.45 17.09 3.99
CA VAL A 111 -9.14 17.72 3.78
C VAL A 111 -8.22 17.38 4.94
N ALA A 112 -8.72 17.48 6.18
CA ALA A 112 -7.95 17.11 7.38
C ALA A 112 -7.51 15.63 7.36
N VAL A 113 -8.40 14.70 6.98
CA VAL A 113 -8.08 13.27 6.85
C VAL A 113 -7.00 13.04 5.80
N PHE A 114 -7.07 13.70 4.65
CA PHE A 114 -6.05 13.58 3.60
C PHE A 114 -4.67 14.06 4.07
N PHE A 115 -4.60 15.20 4.74
CA PHE A 115 -3.34 15.69 5.30
C PHE A 115 -2.82 14.82 6.44
N ALA A 116 -3.71 14.26 7.28
CA ALA A 116 -3.33 13.31 8.31
C ALA A 116 -2.71 12.03 7.70
N GLU A 117 -3.26 11.52 6.61
CA GLU A 117 -2.69 10.38 5.87
C GLU A 117 -1.29 10.71 5.33
N LEU A 118 -1.14 11.87 4.68
CA LEU A 118 0.17 12.32 4.19
C LEU A 118 1.20 12.41 5.32
N PHE A 119 0.79 12.94 6.47
CA PHE A 119 1.65 13.03 7.65
C PHE A 119 2.08 11.64 8.15
N VAL A 120 1.13 10.72 8.31
CA VAL A 120 1.42 9.33 8.73
C VAL A 120 2.35 8.64 7.73
N CYS A 121 2.14 8.84 6.42
CA CYS A 121 3.04 8.34 5.39
C CYS A 121 4.46 8.90 5.55
N ALA A 122 4.60 10.22 5.73
CA ALA A 122 5.90 10.87 5.89
C ALA A 122 6.64 10.35 7.14
N VAL A 123 5.95 10.27 8.29
CA VAL A 123 6.51 9.71 9.54
C VAL A 123 6.93 8.26 9.35
N THR A 124 6.12 7.46 8.68
CA THR A 124 6.45 6.06 8.39
C THR A 124 7.70 5.96 7.51
N MET A 125 7.82 6.78 6.46
CA MET A 125 9.01 6.78 5.60
C MET A 125 10.26 7.20 6.36
N TYR A 126 10.16 8.25 7.17
CA TYR A 126 11.24 8.71 8.03
C TYR A 126 11.70 7.59 8.99
N GLN A 127 10.77 6.95 9.69
CA GLN A 127 11.07 5.83 10.58
C GLN A 127 11.78 4.66 9.86
N ARG A 128 11.38 4.36 8.61
CA ARG A 128 12.02 3.28 7.82
C ARG A 128 13.44 3.62 7.41
N TRP A 129 13.71 4.87 7.15
CA TRP A 129 15.05 5.36 6.86
C TRP A 129 15.92 5.41 8.12
N GLU A 130 15.44 6.03 9.19
CA GLU A 130 16.16 6.19 10.45
C GLU A 130 16.53 4.83 11.08
N SER A 131 15.59 3.89 11.12
CA SER A 131 15.82 2.52 11.62
C SER A 131 16.74 1.68 10.72
N ARG A 132 17.27 2.25 9.63
CA ARG A 132 18.08 1.55 8.63
C ARG A 132 17.40 0.30 8.04
N ALA A 133 16.07 0.23 8.13
CA ALA A 133 15.31 -0.85 7.51
C ALA A 133 15.30 -0.75 5.97
N HIS A 134 15.41 0.48 5.45
CA HIS A 134 15.45 0.75 4.00
C HIS A 134 16.34 1.94 3.67
N THR A 135 16.93 1.94 2.47
CA THR A 135 17.60 3.11 1.89
C THR A 135 16.57 4.10 1.33
N VAL A 136 16.97 5.35 1.15
CA VAL A 136 16.14 6.37 0.47
C VAL A 136 15.70 5.88 -0.91
N ALA A 137 16.60 5.26 -1.69
CA ALA A 137 16.27 4.71 -3.00
C ALA A 137 15.17 3.62 -2.92
N GLN A 138 15.25 2.70 -1.95
CA GLN A 138 14.25 1.66 -1.74
C GLN A 138 12.87 2.25 -1.39
N ILE A 139 12.86 3.34 -0.61
CA ILE A 139 11.63 4.07 -0.24
C ILE A 139 11.06 4.79 -1.46
N THR A 140 11.88 5.57 -2.17
CA THR A 140 11.43 6.35 -3.34
C THR A 140 10.87 5.47 -4.44
N ILE A 141 11.56 4.35 -4.76
CA ILE A 141 11.08 3.39 -5.76
C ILE A 141 9.79 2.72 -5.29
N GLY A 142 9.69 2.39 -3.99
CA GLY A 142 8.46 1.87 -3.42
C GLY A 142 7.29 2.83 -3.61
N LEU A 143 7.45 4.11 -3.22
CA LEU A 143 6.42 5.15 -3.41
C LEU A 143 6.00 5.29 -4.88
N ALA A 144 6.97 5.36 -5.80
CA ALA A 144 6.70 5.50 -7.23
C ALA A 144 5.92 4.30 -7.81
N LEU A 145 6.31 3.08 -7.44
CA LEU A 145 5.62 1.85 -7.85
C LEU A 145 4.19 1.81 -7.31
N GLY A 146 4.00 2.13 -6.02
CA GLY A 146 2.68 2.18 -5.41
C GLY A 146 1.77 3.21 -6.09
N GLY A 147 2.27 4.42 -6.33
CA GLY A 147 1.55 5.46 -7.05
C GLY A 147 1.21 5.07 -8.50
N GLY A 148 2.14 4.42 -9.20
CA GLY A 148 1.90 3.89 -10.56
C GLY A 148 0.79 2.83 -10.60
N ILE A 149 0.81 1.88 -9.66
CA ILE A 149 -0.26 0.87 -9.54
C ILE A 149 -1.60 1.54 -9.21
N ALA A 150 -1.61 2.54 -8.31
CA ALA A 150 -2.82 3.31 -7.99
C ALA A 150 -3.40 3.99 -9.22
N TRP A 151 -2.55 4.62 -10.03
CA TRP A 151 -2.95 5.26 -11.27
C TRP A 151 -3.57 4.27 -12.27
N ILE A 152 -2.95 3.11 -12.46
CA ILE A 152 -3.47 2.06 -13.35
C ILE A 152 -4.83 1.58 -12.86
N VAL A 153 -4.94 1.19 -11.59
CA VAL A 153 -6.18 0.65 -11.01
C VAL A 153 -7.31 1.69 -11.08
N HIS A 154 -7.01 2.94 -10.72
CA HIS A 154 -7.98 4.03 -10.79
C HIS A 154 -8.45 4.27 -12.23
N THR A 155 -7.53 4.35 -13.20
CA THR A 155 -7.85 4.61 -14.61
C THR A 155 -8.70 3.49 -15.21
N VAL A 156 -8.35 2.23 -14.94
CA VAL A 156 -9.12 1.07 -15.39
C VAL A 156 -10.53 1.10 -14.81
N THR A 157 -10.64 1.38 -13.50
CA THR A 157 -11.95 1.46 -12.83
C THR A 157 -12.82 2.59 -13.40
N HIS A 158 -12.22 3.76 -13.61
CA HIS A 158 -12.92 4.91 -14.16
C HIS A 158 -13.46 4.60 -15.58
N ARG A 159 -12.61 4.10 -16.48
CA ARG A 159 -13.01 3.72 -17.83
C ARG A 159 -14.08 2.64 -17.85
N TRP A 160 -13.97 1.64 -16.98
CA TRP A 160 -14.95 0.58 -16.87
C TRP A 160 -16.33 1.13 -16.44
N LEU A 161 -16.35 2.09 -15.51
CA LEU A 161 -17.59 2.74 -15.09
C LEU A 161 -18.22 3.63 -16.17
N GLU A 162 -17.42 4.22 -17.06
CA GLU A 162 -17.91 5.02 -18.21
C GLU A 162 -18.58 4.16 -19.27
N VAL A 163 -18.12 2.93 -19.47
CA VAL A 163 -18.64 2.00 -20.50
C VAL A 163 -19.94 1.31 -20.08
N LEU A 164 -20.25 1.28 -18.78
CA LEU A 164 -21.49 0.64 -18.30
C LEU A 164 -22.73 1.44 -18.75
N PRO A 165 -23.63 0.84 -19.56
CA PRO A 165 -24.82 1.52 -20.05
C PRO A 165 -25.75 1.87 -18.87
N GLY A 166 -26.16 3.14 -18.78
CA GLY A 166 -27.17 3.62 -17.84
C GLY A 166 -26.65 4.44 -16.65
N LYS A 167 -25.36 4.76 -16.55
CA LYS A 167 -24.83 5.71 -15.58
C LYS A 167 -24.25 6.94 -16.28
N ASN A 168 -25.12 7.89 -16.67
CA ASN A 168 -24.66 9.26 -16.89
C ASN A 168 -24.13 9.77 -15.55
N ILE A 169 -22.81 9.70 -15.38
CA ILE A 169 -22.11 10.31 -14.26
C ILE A 169 -21.94 11.79 -14.63
N ALA A 170 -23.01 12.57 -14.41
CA ALA A 170 -22.95 14.02 -14.42
C ALA A 170 -22.51 14.52 -13.04
#